data_3df9ccbc2b7f66a308360782c38228e8
#
_entry.id   3df9ccbc2b7f66a308360782c38228e8
#
_cell.length_a   1.000
_cell.length_b   1.000
_cell.length_c   1.000
_cell.angle_alpha   90.00
_cell.angle_beta   90.00
_cell.angle_gamma   90.00
#
_symmetry.space_group_name_H-M   'P 1'
#
loop_
_entity.id
_entity.type
_entity.pdbx_description
1 polymer ?
#
loop_
_entity_poly.entity_id
_entity_poly.type
_entity_poly.pdbx_seq_one_letter_code
_entity_poly.pdbx_strand_id
1 'polypeptide(L)'
;IGGNIDEKKLKEIGEKGVSAMICDSTNVFSPGRAGSEADVRKSLLKIMETKSNRILVTSFASNVARMESIFYCAKKTQRSICLVGRSMQRIYKAARKCGYLGNLIEPIEPKKARNVSKNKILYLATGSQGEPMGAMNRIINGIHPEVFLESEDCVIFSSKIIPGNEKKLYQLQNLIVKNEIEIITEENAFVHVSGHPNREDLK
;
A
#
# COMPACT_ATOMS: atom_id res chain seq x y z
N ILE A 1 2.50 -10.62 9.72
CA ILE A 1 2.85 -11.59 8.67
C ILE A 1 4.31 -11.97 8.86
N GLY A 2 4.61 -13.25 9.03
CA GLY A 2 5.91 -13.79 9.39
C GLY A 2 5.94 -14.38 10.79
N GLY A 3 6.91 -15.26 11.08
CA GLY A 3 7.15 -15.80 12.41
C GLY A 3 7.67 -14.72 13.36
N ASN A 4 7.55 -14.96 14.65
CA ASN A 4 8.18 -14.09 15.64
C ASN A 4 9.72 -14.24 15.54
N ILE A 5 10.42 -13.11 15.66
CA ILE A 5 11.88 -13.11 15.76
C ILE A 5 12.27 -13.81 17.07
N ASP A 6 13.26 -14.69 17.02
CA ASP A 6 13.85 -15.28 18.21
C ASP A 6 14.79 -14.26 18.90
N GLU A 7 14.19 -13.31 19.61
CA GLU A 7 14.90 -12.26 20.32
C GLU A 7 15.89 -12.82 21.34
N LYS A 8 15.56 -13.96 22.00
CA LYS A 8 16.43 -14.61 22.97
C LYS A 8 17.71 -15.06 22.29
N LYS A 9 17.59 -15.72 21.14
CA LYS A 9 18.76 -16.17 20.37
C LYS A 9 19.63 -15.02 19.88
N LEU A 10 19.01 -13.93 19.44
CA LEU A 10 19.75 -12.73 19.03
C LEU A 10 20.52 -12.11 20.20
N LYS A 11 19.92 -12.01 21.38
CA LYS A 11 20.61 -11.51 22.59
C LYS A 11 21.77 -12.41 22.99
N GLU A 12 21.59 -13.74 23.02
CA GLU A 12 22.66 -14.69 23.29
C GLU A 12 23.86 -14.56 22.30
N ILE A 13 23.58 -14.31 21.03
CA ILE A 13 24.63 -14.07 20.00
C ILE A 13 25.34 -12.73 20.29
N GLY A 14 24.57 -11.68 20.60
CA GLY A 14 25.13 -10.36 20.92
C GLY A 14 26.01 -10.39 22.17
N GLU A 15 25.61 -11.10 23.23
CA GLU A 15 26.39 -11.26 24.47
C GLU A 15 27.70 -12.04 24.24
N LYS A 16 27.73 -13.02 23.33
CA LYS A 16 28.93 -13.72 22.94
C LYS A 16 29.90 -12.86 22.10
N GLY A 17 29.37 -11.80 21.51
CA GLY A 17 30.06 -10.96 20.54
C GLY A 17 30.14 -11.60 19.16
N VAL A 18 30.25 -10.76 18.13
CA VAL A 18 30.47 -11.16 16.73
C VAL A 18 31.65 -10.38 16.15
N SER A 19 32.48 -11.02 15.35
CA SER A 19 33.63 -10.37 14.73
C SER A 19 33.22 -9.34 13.68
N ALA A 20 32.10 -9.56 13.00
CA ALA A 20 31.55 -8.64 12.01
C ALA A 20 30.04 -8.89 11.86
N MET A 21 29.29 -7.84 11.56
CA MET A 21 27.86 -7.92 11.23
C MET A 21 27.66 -7.32 9.84
N ILE A 22 26.99 -8.08 8.96
CA ILE A 22 26.55 -7.58 7.65
C ILE A 22 25.04 -7.39 7.75
N CYS A 23 24.58 -6.15 7.59
CA CYS A 23 23.16 -5.81 7.69
C CYS A 23 22.69 -4.91 6.55
N ASP A 24 21.38 -4.83 6.37
CA ASP A 24 20.75 -3.88 5.46
C ASP A 24 20.99 -2.44 5.98
N SER A 25 21.54 -1.59 5.13
CA SER A 25 21.80 -0.18 5.43
C SER A 25 21.19 0.78 4.41
N THR A 26 20.21 0.33 3.65
CA THR A 26 19.56 1.10 2.56
C THR A 26 19.08 2.48 3.03
N ASN A 27 18.51 2.58 4.21
CA ASN A 27 17.99 3.83 4.78
C ASN A 27 18.88 4.42 5.89
N VAL A 28 20.15 4.08 5.98
CA VAL A 28 21.07 4.57 7.04
C VAL A 28 21.17 6.09 7.13
N PHE A 29 20.96 6.81 6.03
CA PHE A 29 20.94 8.28 6.02
C PHE A 29 19.61 8.89 6.45
N SER A 30 18.53 8.10 6.54
CA SER A 30 17.23 8.56 7.03
C SER A 30 17.28 8.64 8.56
N PRO A 31 17.02 9.82 9.17
CA PRO A 31 17.01 9.98 10.62
C PRO A 31 15.81 9.29 11.26
N GLY A 32 15.89 9.04 12.55
CA GLY A 32 14.80 8.43 13.32
C GLY A 32 14.60 6.94 13.03
N ARG A 33 13.46 6.43 13.44
CA ARG A 33 13.02 5.05 13.24
C ARG A 33 12.06 4.93 12.06
N ALA A 34 12.07 3.80 11.38
CA ALA A 34 11.22 3.56 10.21
C ALA A 34 9.71 3.57 10.54
N GLY A 35 9.34 3.22 11.77
CA GLY A 35 7.94 3.02 12.16
C GLY A 35 7.46 1.60 11.87
N SER A 36 6.16 1.37 11.95
CA SER A 36 5.59 0.04 11.78
C SER A 36 4.41 0.01 10.80
N GLU A 37 4.13 -1.19 10.27
CA GLU A 37 2.92 -1.42 9.46
C GLU A 37 1.63 -1.15 10.28
N ALA A 38 1.66 -1.33 11.60
CA ALA A 38 0.55 -1.00 12.49
C ALA A 38 0.27 0.51 12.52
N ASP A 39 1.30 1.35 12.45
CA ASP A 39 1.15 2.80 12.42
C ASP A 39 0.60 3.26 11.06
N VAL A 40 1.06 2.66 9.96
CA VAL A 40 0.46 2.87 8.63
C VAL A 40 -1.01 2.48 8.63
N ARG A 41 -1.37 1.33 9.20
CA ARG A 41 -2.76 0.88 9.31
C ARG A 41 -3.63 1.90 10.05
N LYS A 42 -3.15 2.43 11.18
CA LYS A 42 -3.86 3.47 11.95
C LYS A 42 -4.05 4.75 11.13
N SER A 43 -3.00 5.19 10.43
CA SER A 43 -3.05 6.39 9.59
C SER A 43 -4.01 6.21 8.42
N LEU A 44 -3.89 5.10 7.68
CA LEU A 44 -4.81 4.78 6.58
C LEU A 44 -6.27 4.74 7.03
N LEU A 45 -6.55 4.14 8.20
CA LEU A 45 -7.90 4.10 8.75
C LEU A 45 -8.46 5.50 8.98
N LYS A 46 -7.70 6.36 9.69
CA LYS A 46 -8.10 7.76 9.93
C LYS A 46 -8.38 8.51 8.63
N ILE A 47 -7.51 8.36 7.63
CA ILE A 47 -7.71 8.97 6.32
C ILE A 47 -9.01 8.47 5.67
N MET A 48 -9.22 7.16 5.63
CA MET A 48 -10.39 6.56 4.95
C MET A 48 -11.71 6.90 5.64
N GLU A 49 -11.70 7.12 6.95
CA GLU A 49 -12.88 7.55 7.73
C GLU A 49 -13.35 8.96 7.35
N THR A 50 -12.46 9.82 6.85
CA THR A 50 -12.81 11.19 6.42
C THR A 50 -13.32 11.27 4.98
N LYS A 51 -13.25 10.18 4.20
CA LYS A 51 -13.59 10.20 2.77
C LYS A 51 -15.02 9.75 2.50
N SER A 52 -15.76 10.59 1.81
CA SER A 52 -17.17 10.36 1.43
C SER A 52 -17.33 9.76 0.03
N ASN A 53 -16.27 9.73 -0.80
CA ASN A 53 -16.30 9.21 -2.16
C ASN A 53 -15.43 7.94 -2.32
N ARG A 54 -15.15 7.52 -3.56
CA ARG A 54 -14.31 6.36 -3.85
C ARG A 54 -12.90 6.57 -3.33
N ILE A 55 -12.31 5.50 -2.84
CA ILE A 55 -10.91 5.49 -2.46
C ILE A 55 -10.19 4.48 -3.37
N LEU A 56 -9.08 4.91 -3.95
CA LEU A 56 -8.15 4.01 -4.62
C LEU A 56 -6.83 4.06 -3.87
N VAL A 57 -6.39 2.91 -3.35
CA VAL A 57 -5.05 2.76 -2.78
C VAL A 57 -4.18 2.05 -3.79
N THR A 58 -3.00 2.61 -4.06
CA THR A 58 -2.00 1.93 -4.89
C THR A 58 -0.80 1.53 -4.05
N SER A 59 -0.33 0.30 -4.23
CA SER A 59 0.82 -0.25 -3.51
C SER A 59 1.50 -1.37 -4.33
N PHE A 60 2.67 -1.81 -3.87
CA PHE A 60 3.29 -3.01 -4.41
C PHE A 60 2.44 -4.25 -4.12
N ALA A 61 2.14 -5.02 -5.16
CA ALA A 61 1.35 -6.25 -5.00
C ALA A 61 2.01 -7.28 -4.06
N SER A 62 3.35 -7.30 -3.99
CA SER A 62 4.13 -8.19 -3.13
C SER A 62 4.06 -7.83 -1.64
N ASN A 63 3.61 -6.63 -1.29
CA ASN A 63 3.48 -6.23 0.11
C ASN A 63 2.17 -6.77 0.71
N VAL A 64 2.19 -8.04 1.13
CA VAL A 64 1.02 -8.73 1.71
C VAL A 64 0.60 -8.11 3.05
N ALA A 65 1.54 -7.58 3.84
CA ALA A 65 1.24 -6.89 5.10
C ALA A 65 0.43 -5.60 4.86
N ARG A 66 0.82 -4.82 3.84
CA ARG A 66 0.08 -3.63 3.41
C ARG A 66 -1.29 -4.00 2.87
N MET A 67 -1.37 -5.08 2.08
CA MET A 67 -2.65 -5.60 1.60
C MET A 67 -3.57 -5.92 2.78
N GLU A 68 -3.08 -6.64 3.80
CA GLU A 68 -3.84 -6.93 5.01
C GLU A 68 -4.34 -5.67 5.73
N SER A 69 -3.46 -4.66 5.88
CA SER A 69 -3.81 -3.37 6.49
C SER A 69 -4.94 -2.66 5.73
N ILE A 70 -4.88 -2.67 4.39
CA ILE A 70 -5.90 -2.05 3.54
C ILE A 70 -7.24 -2.80 3.64
N PHE A 71 -7.22 -4.13 3.64
CA PHE A 71 -8.43 -4.94 3.85
C PHE A 71 -9.05 -4.67 5.22
N TYR A 72 -8.23 -4.58 6.26
CA TYR A 72 -8.69 -4.20 7.61
C TYR A 72 -9.39 -2.84 7.60
N CYS A 73 -8.78 -1.83 6.97
CA CYS A 73 -9.36 -0.50 6.84
C CYS A 73 -10.69 -0.52 6.06
N ALA A 74 -10.76 -1.27 4.95
CA ALA A 74 -11.98 -1.45 4.18
C ALA A 74 -13.12 -2.02 5.05
N LYS A 75 -12.83 -3.07 5.83
CA LYS A 75 -13.80 -3.67 6.77
C LYS A 75 -14.27 -2.67 7.81
N LYS A 76 -13.35 -1.89 8.42
CA LYS A 76 -13.68 -0.90 9.45
C LYS A 76 -14.52 0.26 8.93
N THR A 77 -14.24 0.72 7.71
CA THR A 77 -15.00 1.79 7.05
C THR A 77 -16.23 1.29 6.29
N GLN A 78 -16.57 -0.01 6.43
CA GLN A 78 -17.71 -0.64 5.76
C GLN A 78 -17.69 -0.47 4.23
N ARG A 79 -16.48 -0.54 3.64
CA ARG A 79 -16.29 -0.48 2.18
C ARG A 79 -16.06 -1.87 1.63
N SER A 80 -16.71 -2.18 0.51
CA SER A 80 -16.34 -3.32 -0.32
C SER A 80 -14.96 -3.07 -0.93
N ILE A 81 -14.12 -4.09 -1.01
CA ILE A 81 -12.79 -3.97 -1.63
C ILE A 81 -12.76 -4.65 -3.00
N CYS A 82 -12.14 -3.99 -3.97
CA CYS A 82 -11.94 -4.52 -5.31
C CYS A 82 -10.45 -4.50 -5.66
N LEU A 83 -9.90 -5.67 -6.04
CA LEU A 83 -8.50 -5.79 -6.46
C LEU A 83 -8.37 -5.52 -7.94
N VAL A 84 -7.53 -4.54 -8.31
CA VAL A 84 -7.34 -4.10 -9.69
C VAL A 84 -5.89 -4.34 -10.12
N GLY A 85 -5.74 -5.10 -11.20
CA GLY A 85 -4.44 -5.52 -11.72
C GLY A 85 -4.15 -7.01 -11.50
N ARG A 86 -3.62 -7.65 -12.55
CA ARG A 86 -3.37 -9.11 -12.58
C ARG A 86 -2.42 -9.58 -11.48
N SER A 87 -1.34 -8.85 -11.23
CA SER A 87 -0.38 -9.18 -10.17
C SER A 87 -0.99 -9.06 -8.78
N MET A 88 -1.82 -8.05 -8.52
CA MET A 88 -2.53 -7.89 -7.25
C MET A 88 -3.42 -9.09 -6.95
N GLN A 89 -4.23 -9.51 -7.93
CA GLN A 89 -5.11 -10.68 -7.80
C GLN A 89 -4.32 -11.98 -7.63
N ARG A 90 -3.20 -12.14 -8.37
CA ARG A 90 -2.35 -13.33 -8.28
C ARG A 90 -1.70 -13.45 -6.89
N ILE A 91 -1.13 -12.37 -6.37
CA ILE A 91 -0.51 -12.36 -5.04
C ILE A 91 -1.55 -12.58 -3.95
N TYR A 92 -2.72 -11.95 -4.04
CA TYR A 92 -3.82 -12.20 -3.11
C TYR A 92 -4.18 -13.69 -3.04
N LYS A 93 -4.39 -14.33 -4.21
CA LYS A 93 -4.70 -15.78 -4.28
C LYS A 93 -3.58 -16.65 -3.70
N ALA A 94 -2.32 -16.31 -3.98
CA ALA A 94 -1.17 -17.02 -3.43
C ALA A 94 -1.08 -16.86 -1.91
N ALA A 95 -1.22 -15.65 -1.39
CA ALA A 95 -1.22 -15.37 0.04
C ALA A 95 -2.32 -16.15 0.78
N ARG A 96 -3.53 -16.19 0.20
CA ARG A 96 -4.64 -17.01 0.74
C ARG A 96 -4.31 -18.50 0.81
N LYS A 97 -3.71 -19.04 -0.25
CA LYS A 97 -3.28 -20.47 -0.27
C LYS A 97 -2.20 -20.77 0.77
N CYS A 98 -1.35 -19.78 1.08
CA CYS A 98 -0.32 -19.90 2.13
C CYS A 98 -0.84 -19.63 3.54
N GLY A 99 -2.16 -19.48 3.74
CA GLY A 99 -2.78 -19.25 5.05
C GLY A 99 -2.78 -17.79 5.51
N TYR A 100 -2.31 -16.85 4.68
CA TYR A 100 -2.43 -15.42 4.96
C TYR A 100 -3.79 -14.87 4.51
N LEU A 101 -4.19 -13.72 5.05
CA LEU A 101 -5.41 -13.00 4.68
C LEU A 101 -6.71 -13.81 4.92
N GLY A 102 -6.67 -14.86 5.77
CA GLY A 102 -7.75 -15.84 5.94
C GLY A 102 -9.05 -15.26 6.53
N ASN A 103 -8.94 -14.30 7.45
CA ASN A 103 -10.07 -13.72 8.19
C ASN A 103 -10.54 -12.38 7.64
N LEU A 104 -10.21 -12.06 6.39
CA LEU A 104 -10.55 -10.80 5.77
C LEU A 104 -11.81 -10.92 4.90
N ILE A 105 -12.43 -9.77 4.61
CA ILE A 105 -13.56 -9.69 3.68
C ILE A 105 -13.13 -10.17 2.29
N GLU A 106 -14.01 -10.84 1.57
CA GLU A 106 -13.72 -11.26 0.21
C GLU A 106 -13.78 -10.05 -0.75
N PRO A 107 -12.79 -9.91 -1.65
CA PRO A 107 -12.82 -8.85 -2.65
C PRO A 107 -13.90 -9.11 -3.69
N ILE A 108 -14.56 -8.04 -4.12
CA ILE A 108 -15.55 -8.12 -5.20
C ILE A 108 -14.89 -7.94 -6.57
N GLU A 109 -15.53 -8.46 -7.61
CA GLU A 109 -15.08 -8.30 -8.99
C GLU A 109 -15.27 -6.85 -9.49
N PRO A 110 -14.41 -6.35 -10.40
CA PRO A 110 -14.53 -5.00 -10.95
C PRO A 110 -15.90 -4.68 -11.55
N LYS A 111 -16.54 -5.63 -12.24
CA LYS A 111 -17.91 -5.46 -12.77
C LYS A 111 -18.94 -5.19 -11.69
N LYS A 112 -18.84 -5.88 -10.55
CA LYS A 112 -19.74 -5.67 -9.40
C LYS A 112 -19.43 -4.35 -8.70
N ALA A 113 -18.16 -3.94 -8.66
CA ALA A 113 -17.73 -2.70 -8.02
C ALA A 113 -18.37 -1.44 -8.66
N ARG A 114 -18.68 -1.46 -9.95
CA ARG A 114 -19.37 -0.35 -10.64
C ARG A 114 -20.73 0.00 -10.05
N ASN A 115 -21.44 -0.99 -9.49
CA ASN A 115 -22.77 -0.82 -8.93
C ASN A 115 -22.76 -0.52 -7.42
N VAL A 116 -21.58 -0.41 -6.82
CA VAL A 116 -21.42 -0.05 -5.40
C VAL A 116 -21.40 1.46 -5.25
N SER A 117 -22.10 1.99 -4.26
CA SER A 117 -22.11 3.42 -3.96
C SER A 117 -20.67 3.95 -3.74
N LYS A 118 -20.40 5.18 -4.21
CA LYS A 118 -19.08 5.82 -4.17
C LYS A 118 -18.42 5.74 -2.78
N ASN A 119 -19.18 6.00 -1.74
CA ASN A 119 -18.71 5.97 -0.35
C ASN A 119 -18.55 4.56 0.24
N LYS A 120 -18.89 3.51 -0.51
CA LYS A 120 -18.84 2.10 -0.07
C LYS A 120 -17.87 1.25 -0.88
N ILE A 121 -17.05 1.85 -1.73
CA ILE A 121 -16.06 1.12 -2.53
C ILE A 121 -14.64 1.60 -2.22
N LEU A 122 -13.71 0.64 -2.15
CA LEU A 122 -12.27 0.84 -2.08
C LEU A 122 -11.62 -0.02 -3.16
N TYR A 123 -10.81 0.59 -3.99
CA TYR A 123 -9.98 -0.10 -4.96
C TYR A 123 -8.56 -0.27 -4.42
N LEU A 124 -7.99 -1.47 -4.53
CA LEU A 124 -6.57 -1.71 -4.30
C LEU A 124 -5.92 -2.07 -5.64
N ALA A 125 -5.07 -1.18 -6.14
CA ALA A 125 -4.54 -1.26 -7.50
C ALA A 125 -3.02 -1.37 -7.54
N THR A 126 -2.51 -1.98 -8.61
CA THR A 126 -1.10 -1.91 -9.00
C THR A 126 -0.82 -0.65 -9.82
N GLY A 127 0.45 -0.29 -9.98
CA GLY A 127 0.84 0.87 -10.78
C GLY A 127 1.35 2.03 -9.92
N SER A 128 1.82 1.72 -8.69
CA SER A 128 2.31 2.71 -7.72
C SER A 128 3.60 3.42 -8.15
N GLN A 129 4.25 2.97 -9.22
CA GLN A 129 5.48 3.55 -9.77
C GLN A 129 5.26 4.25 -11.13
N GLY A 130 4.00 4.48 -11.50
CA GLY A 130 3.67 5.11 -12.79
C GLY A 130 3.91 4.20 -13.99
N GLU A 131 3.86 2.87 -13.81
CA GLU A 131 4.04 1.91 -14.89
C GLU A 131 2.98 2.10 -15.99
N PRO A 132 3.37 2.28 -17.26
CA PRO A 132 2.43 2.58 -18.35
C PRO A 132 1.30 1.56 -18.49
N MET A 133 1.61 0.27 -18.27
CA MET A 133 0.64 -0.83 -18.32
C MET A 133 0.02 -1.17 -16.97
N GLY A 134 0.35 -0.41 -15.93
CA GLY A 134 -0.18 -0.56 -14.58
C GLY A 134 -1.68 -0.26 -14.52
N ALA A 135 -2.39 -0.91 -13.58
CA ALA A 135 -3.82 -0.70 -13.42
C ALA A 135 -4.13 0.79 -13.13
N MET A 136 -3.34 1.41 -12.28
CA MET A 136 -3.47 2.82 -11.92
C MET A 136 -3.41 3.75 -13.13
N ASN A 137 -2.39 3.58 -13.99
CA ASN A 137 -2.24 4.39 -15.19
C ASN A 137 -3.46 4.25 -16.12
N ARG A 138 -3.95 3.02 -16.30
CA ARG A 138 -5.13 2.76 -17.13
C ARG A 138 -6.42 3.39 -16.56
N ILE A 139 -6.58 3.38 -15.23
CA ILE A 139 -7.73 3.99 -14.56
C ILE A 139 -7.71 5.52 -14.77
N ILE A 140 -6.59 6.15 -14.48
CA ILE A 140 -6.48 7.62 -14.55
C ILE A 140 -6.59 8.15 -15.98
N ASN A 141 -6.13 7.39 -16.97
CA ASN A 141 -6.29 7.74 -18.39
C ASN A 141 -7.68 7.35 -18.94
N GLY A 142 -8.60 6.83 -18.13
CA GLY A 142 -9.96 6.47 -18.58
C GLY A 142 -10.04 5.27 -19.51
N ILE A 143 -8.97 4.46 -19.62
CA ILE A 143 -8.91 3.29 -20.50
C ILE A 143 -9.09 1.95 -19.78
N HIS A 144 -9.36 1.98 -18.46
CA HIS A 144 -9.69 0.77 -17.74
C HIS A 144 -11.17 0.40 -17.98
N PRO A 145 -11.49 -0.86 -18.37
CA PRO A 145 -12.84 -1.20 -18.82
C PRO A 145 -13.92 -1.12 -17.76
N GLU A 146 -13.55 -1.30 -16.49
CA GLU A 146 -14.54 -1.48 -15.40
C GLU A 146 -14.36 -0.49 -14.25
N VAL A 147 -13.21 0.14 -14.12
CA VAL A 147 -12.89 1.04 -12.99
C VAL A 147 -12.57 2.42 -13.51
N PHE A 148 -13.22 3.42 -12.95
CA PHE A 148 -13.00 4.83 -13.26
C PHE A 148 -13.06 5.64 -11.97
N LEU A 149 -12.40 6.77 -11.97
CA LEU A 149 -12.44 7.77 -10.92
C LEU A 149 -13.01 9.07 -11.46
N GLU A 150 -13.60 9.85 -10.59
CA GLU A 150 -14.22 11.14 -10.88
C GLU A 150 -13.66 12.20 -9.92
N SER A 151 -14.00 13.46 -10.14
CA SER A 151 -13.69 14.54 -9.20
C SER A 151 -14.17 14.18 -7.78
N GLU A 152 -13.46 14.65 -6.77
CA GLU A 152 -13.68 14.37 -5.34
C GLU A 152 -13.39 12.91 -4.89
N ASP A 153 -13.05 11.98 -5.80
CA ASP A 153 -12.50 10.69 -5.39
C ASP A 153 -11.09 10.88 -4.80
N CYS A 154 -10.58 9.90 -4.08
CA CYS A 154 -9.29 9.98 -3.41
C CYS A 154 -8.34 8.87 -3.86
N VAL A 155 -7.11 9.23 -4.18
CA VAL A 155 -6.02 8.30 -4.49
C VAL A 155 -4.95 8.37 -3.42
N ILE A 156 -4.62 7.22 -2.83
CA ILE A 156 -3.59 7.08 -1.80
C ILE A 156 -2.41 6.28 -2.38
N PHE A 157 -1.25 6.92 -2.48
CA PHE A 157 0.00 6.26 -2.87
C PHE A 157 0.67 5.65 -1.63
N SER A 158 0.41 4.38 -1.39
CA SER A 158 0.89 3.64 -0.21
C SER A 158 2.18 2.87 -0.53
N SER A 159 3.13 3.56 -1.15
CA SER A 159 4.46 3.05 -1.52
C SER A 159 5.45 4.19 -1.65
N LYS A 160 6.73 3.93 -1.36
CA LYS A 160 7.81 4.86 -1.65
C LYS A 160 8.10 4.92 -3.15
N ILE A 161 8.54 6.07 -3.62
CA ILE A 161 9.02 6.25 -4.99
C ILE A 161 10.35 5.52 -5.14
N ILE A 162 10.45 4.64 -6.13
CA ILE A 162 11.72 4.00 -6.48
C ILE A 162 12.53 5.00 -7.34
N PRO A 163 13.81 5.28 -6.99
CA PRO A 163 14.66 6.14 -7.79
C PRO A 163 14.67 5.78 -9.28
N GLY A 164 14.46 6.79 -10.13
CA GLY A 164 14.33 6.62 -11.59
C GLY A 164 12.89 6.55 -12.10
N ASN A 165 11.89 6.43 -11.23
CA ASN A 165 10.48 6.44 -11.61
C ASN A 165 9.79 7.79 -11.39
N GLU A 166 10.48 8.78 -10.82
CA GLU A 166 9.93 10.07 -10.40
C GLU A 166 9.16 10.76 -11.53
N LYS A 167 9.77 10.88 -12.71
CA LYS A 167 9.15 11.55 -13.85
C LYS A 167 7.81 10.94 -14.25
N LYS A 168 7.75 9.61 -14.33
CA LYS A 168 6.52 8.88 -14.69
C LYS A 168 5.45 9.02 -13.62
N LEU A 169 5.87 8.94 -12.36
CA LEU A 169 4.95 9.05 -11.24
C LEU A 169 4.38 10.46 -11.12
N TYR A 170 5.21 11.51 -11.22
CA TYR A 170 4.74 12.89 -11.20
C TYR A 170 3.84 13.23 -12.38
N GLN A 171 4.10 12.68 -13.58
CA GLN A 171 3.17 12.81 -14.70
C GLN A 171 1.80 12.22 -14.38
N LEU A 172 1.76 11.04 -13.75
CA LEU A 172 0.52 10.39 -13.33
C LEU A 172 -0.19 11.21 -12.24
N GLN A 173 0.54 11.70 -11.23
CA GLN A 173 0.00 12.54 -10.17
C GLN A 173 -0.57 13.85 -10.71
N ASN A 174 0.14 14.50 -11.63
CA ASN A 174 -0.37 15.72 -12.28
C ASN A 174 -1.68 15.47 -13.04
N LEU A 175 -1.83 14.32 -13.69
CA LEU A 175 -3.07 13.96 -14.35
C LEU A 175 -4.20 13.71 -13.37
N ILE A 176 -3.93 13.11 -12.20
CA ILE A 176 -4.89 12.91 -11.12
C ILE A 176 -5.40 14.26 -10.61
N VAL A 177 -4.47 15.19 -10.32
CA VAL A 177 -4.83 16.54 -9.86
C VAL A 177 -5.61 17.31 -10.92
N LYS A 178 -5.23 17.20 -12.21
CA LYS A 178 -5.96 17.81 -13.32
C LYS A 178 -7.41 17.33 -13.43
N ASN A 179 -7.68 16.10 -12.99
CA ASN A 179 -9.02 15.51 -12.95
C ASN A 179 -9.75 15.82 -11.62
N GLU A 180 -9.24 16.77 -10.82
CA GLU A 180 -9.82 17.18 -9.53
C GLU A 180 -9.96 16.03 -8.51
N ILE A 181 -9.09 15.01 -8.61
CA ILE A 181 -9.02 13.88 -7.72
C ILE A 181 -8.00 14.18 -6.62
N GLU A 182 -8.37 13.92 -5.37
CA GLU A 182 -7.47 14.14 -4.23
C GLU A 182 -6.31 13.13 -4.24
N ILE A 183 -5.11 13.62 -3.93
CA ILE A 183 -3.91 12.77 -3.79
C ILE A 183 -3.40 12.80 -2.36
N ILE A 184 -3.08 11.61 -1.85
CA ILE A 184 -2.40 11.41 -0.57
C ILE A 184 -1.14 10.57 -0.82
N THR A 185 0.01 11.09 -0.37
CA THR A 185 1.34 10.47 -0.50
C THR A 185 2.06 10.44 0.85
N GLU A 186 3.26 9.87 0.89
CA GLU A 186 4.12 9.91 2.09
C GLU A 186 4.57 11.32 2.48
N GLU A 187 4.43 12.32 1.60
CA GLU A 187 4.77 13.71 1.87
C GLU A 187 3.74 14.42 2.76
N ASN A 188 2.47 13.99 2.69
CA ASN A 188 1.37 14.64 3.41
C ASN A 188 0.68 13.75 4.45
N ALA A 189 0.97 12.44 4.45
CA ALA A 189 0.43 11.52 5.47
C ALA A 189 1.31 10.28 5.65
N PHE A 190 1.25 9.64 6.81
CA PHE A 190 2.01 8.41 7.08
C PHE A 190 1.31 7.20 6.44
N VAL A 191 1.43 7.07 5.12
CA VAL A 191 0.78 6.02 4.31
C VAL A 191 1.72 4.92 3.86
N HIS A 192 3.01 5.06 4.16
CA HIS A 192 4.03 4.07 3.83
C HIS A 192 5.03 3.91 4.98
N VAL A 193 5.55 2.71 5.13
CA VAL A 193 6.73 2.39 5.94
C VAL A 193 7.65 1.51 5.11
N SER A 194 8.94 1.82 5.15
CA SER A 194 9.97 1.00 4.50
C SER A 194 10.22 -0.27 5.32
N GLY A 195 10.50 -1.38 4.63
CA GLY A 195 11.04 -2.57 5.27
C GLY A 195 12.52 -2.46 5.63
N HIS A 196 13.20 -1.40 5.16
CA HIS A 196 14.60 -1.15 5.45
C HIS A 196 14.75 -0.32 6.73
N PRO A 197 15.67 -0.68 7.64
CA PRO A 197 15.88 0.06 8.89
C PRO A 197 16.43 1.47 8.63
N ASN A 198 15.95 2.43 9.39
CA ASN A 198 16.51 3.78 9.45
C ASN A 198 17.73 3.81 10.38
N ARG A 199 18.39 4.97 10.48
CA ARG A 199 19.61 5.15 11.29
C ARG A 199 19.45 4.68 12.75
N GLU A 200 18.35 5.02 13.40
CA GLU A 200 18.14 4.68 14.82
C GLU A 200 17.69 3.24 15.06
N ASP A 201 17.27 2.54 14.00
CA ASP A 201 16.97 1.11 14.05
C ASP A 201 18.24 0.25 13.91
N LEU A 202 19.35 0.84 13.42
CA LEU A 202 20.64 0.17 13.22
C LEU A 202 21.60 0.32 14.42
N LYS A 203 21.27 1.15 15.41
CA LYS A 203 22.04 1.36 16.65
C LYS A 203 21.62 0.36 17.72
#